data_1d5dfb20a187c92d2d2ab693724762d5
#
_entry.id   1d5dfb20a187c92d2d2ab693724762d5
#
_cell.length_a   1.000
_cell.length_b   1.000
_cell.length_c   1.000
_cell.angle_alpha   90.00
_cell.angle_beta   90.00
_cell.angle_gamma   90.00
#
_symmetry.space_group_name_H-M   'P 1'
#
loop_
_entity.id
_entity.type
_entity.pdbx_description
1 polymer ?
#
loop_
_entity_poly.entity_id
_entity_poly.type
_entity_poly.pdbx_seq_one_letter_code
_entity_poly.pdbx_strand_id
1 'polypeptide(L)'
;MSFSQSLVNKVILVILVSLIGLLIFTLYRPLPVNETTMIEIEKGYGLNQVIDRLNEQELVNRPLILKGYVKVFKRSDDIKAGEYLISKTNNAIQLIQKISEGSVYYHQIRLREGSTINELIDLFKNNDALKKDKNFEDKNKIRSNLGLEINSLEGMFHPDTYNYIKGDSYLDILKRSNLKHQKILNELWDQRKIGLPFNNSYEALILASIIEKEGTEKKQIAGVFVRRLKLKMKLQSDPTIIFALGDEYDGDIKSSHIKMKHPYNTYYIQGLPPGPIGLVSESSIEAVLNPEEGNSLFFVSKGDGTHYFSDTLEEHNQAVQRFLLNRQ
;
A
#
# COMPACT_ATOMS: atom_id res chain seq x y z
N MET A 1 -48.68 26.90 56.83
CA MET A 1 -47.27 26.93 56.29
C MET A 1 -46.89 25.67 55.46
N SER A 2 -47.51 24.51 55.70
CA SER A 2 -47.11 23.23 55.00
C SER A 2 -47.51 23.15 53.52
N PHE A 3 -48.60 23.78 53.10
CA PHE A 3 -49.12 23.67 51.73
C PHE A 3 -48.23 24.41 50.70
N SER A 4 -47.63 25.52 51.09
CA SER A 4 -46.67 26.31 50.25
C SER A 4 -45.38 25.54 50.01
N GLN A 5 -44.86 24.80 51.00
CA GLN A 5 -43.62 24.05 50.90
C GLN A 5 -43.77 22.79 49.98
N SER A 6 -44.92 22.12 50.04
CA SER A 6 -45.25 20.99 49.17
C SER A 6 -45.34 21.45 47.70
N LEU A 7 -45.91 22.61 47.43
CA LEU A 7 -46.02 23.15 46.06
C LEU A 7 -44.64 23.50 45.50
N VAL A 8 -43.78 24.17 46.33
CA VAL A 8 -42.42 24.51 45.95
C VAL A 8 -41.60 23.26 45.62
N ASN A 9 -41.71 22.19 46.45
CA ASN A 9 -40.98 20.96 46.19
C ASN A 9 -41.44 20.26 44.90
N LYS A 10 -42.76 20.30 44.55
CA LYS A 10 -43.28 19.77 43.30
C LYS A 10 -42.75 20.56 42.08
N VAL A 11 -42.72 21.89 42.18
CA VAL A 11 -42.14 22.73 41.11
C VAL A 11 -40.67 22.46 40.88
N ILE A 12 -39.89 22.35 41.97
CA ILE A 12 -38.47 21.98 41.89
C ILE A 12 -38.29 20.61 41.26
N LEU A 13 -39.08 19.62 41.61
CA LEU A 13 -39.02 18.28 41.05
C LEU A 13 -39.31 18.30 39.53
N VAL A 14 -40.33 19.04 39.10
CA VAL A 14 -40.68 19.19 37.67
C VAL A 14 -39.54 19.83 36.88
N ILE A 15 -38.93 20.93 37.44
CA ILE A 15 -37.79 21.57 36.83
C ILE A 15 -36.60 20.60 36.72
N LEU A 16 -36.32 19.85 37.77
CA LEU A 16 -35.21 18.88 37.78
C LEU A 16 -35.41 17.73 36.79
N VAL A 17 -36.62 17.19 36.68
CA VAL A 17 -36.98 16.17 35.69
C VAL A 17 -36.88 16.70 34.28
N SER A 18 -37.31 17.97 34.02
CA SER A 18 -37.21 18.63 32.72
C SER A 18 -35.77 18.87 32.33
N LEU A 19 -34.90 19.28 33.27
CA LEU A 19 -33.47 19.46 33.03
C LEU A 19 -32.77 18.13 32.70
N ILE A 20 -33.11 17.06 33.44
CA ILE A 20 -32.58 15.71 33.15
C ILE A 20 -33.06 15.23 31.78
N GLY A 21 -34.34 15.41 31.46
CA GLY A 21 -34.89 15.07 30.14
C GLY A 21 -34.18 15.80 28.99
N LEU A 22 -33.91 17.10 29.20
CA LEU A 22 -33.18 17.92 28.25
C LEU A 22 -31.73 17.46 28.06
N LEU A 23 -31.05 17.08 29.15
CA LEU A 23 -29.72 16.51 29.16
C LEU A 23 -29.67 15.22 28.35
N ILE A 24 -30.54 14.27 28.68
CA ILE A 24 -30.64 12.97 27.98
C ILE A 24 -30.94 13.20 26.50
N PHE A 25 -31.92 14.02 26.16
CA PHE A 25 -32.27 14.33 24.78
C PHE A 25 -31.07 14.91 24.01
N THR A 26 -30.32 15.84 24.61
CA THR A 26 -29.14 16.47 23.96
C THR A 26 -28.03 15.48 23.69
N LEU A 27 -27.78 14.55 24.61
CA LEU A 27 -26.67 13.61 24.57
C LEU A 27 -26.96 12.40 23.65
N TYR A 28 -28.21 11.92 23.64
CA TYR A 28 -28.57 10.64 23.00
C TYR A 28 -29.37 10.80 21.69
N ARG A 29 -29.82 12.01 21.34
CA ARG A 29 -30.49 12.17 20.03
C ARG A 29 -29.53 11.83 18.90
N PRO A 30 -30.00 11.23 17.79
CA PRO A 30 -29.20 11.01 16.59
C PRO A 30 -28.60 12.32 16.05
N LEU A 31 -27.42 12.23 15.47
CA LEU A 31 -26.79 13.36 14.80
C LEU A 31 -27.62 13.78 13.58
N PRO A 32 -27.66 15.08 13.25
CA PRO A 32 -28.46 15.61 12.13
C PRO A 32 -27.73 15.40 10.79
N VAL A 33 -27.35 14.16 10.49
CA VAL A 33 -26.73 13.78 9.21
C VAL A 33 -27.67 12.85 8.47
N ASN A 34 -27.92 13.11 7.19
CA ASN A 34 -28.80 12.30 6.34
C ASN A 34 -28.12 11.02 5.89
N GLU A 35 -26.81 11.10 5.61
CA GLU A 35 -25.97 10.01 5.12
C GLU A 35 -24.70 9.90 5.97
N THR A 36 -24.01 8.79 5.81
CA THR A 36 -22.68 8.62 6.42
C THR A 36 -21.72 9.65 5.81
N THR A 37 -21.11 10.48 6.65
CA THR A 37 -20.20 11.55 6.24
C THR A 37 -18.93 11.54 7.07
N MET A 38 -17.90 12.22 6.60
CA MET A 38 -16.64 12.39 7.31
C MET A 38 -16.53 13.79 7.91
N ILE A 39 -16.01 13.86 9.12
CA ILE A 39 -15.60 15.10 9.77
C ILE A 39 -14.09 15.09 9.95
N GLU A 40 -13.46 16.21 9.71
CA GLU A 40 -12.01 16.38 9.88
C GLU A 40 -11.70 17.10 11.19
N ILE A 41 -10.80 16.52 11.98
CA ILE A 41 -10.24 17.12 13.20
C ILE A 41 -8.80 17.49 12.94
N GLU A 42 -8.49 18.76 13.05
CA GLU A 42 -7.16 19.30 12.80
C GLU A 42 -6.19 18.98 13.96
N LYS A 43 -4.90 18.94 13.62
CA LYS A 43 -3.84 18.68 14.61
C LYS A 43 -3.77 19.83 15.64
N GLY A 44 -3.73 19.46 16.91
CA GLY A 44 -3.59 20.40 18.03
C GLY A 44 -4.90 20.85 18.66
N TYR A 45 -6.04 20.37 18.16
CA TYR A 45 -7.33 20.66 18.78
C TYR A 45 -7.49 19.84 20.08
N GLY A 46 -7.82 20.54 21.18
CA GLY A 46 -8.32 19.91 22.40
C GLY A 46 -9.83 19.60 22.28
N LEU A 47 -10.34 18.70 23.14
CA LEU A 47 -11.71 18.18 23.04
C LEU A 47 -12.77 19.30 23.10
N ASN A 48 -12.53 20.37 23.89
CA ASN A 48 -13.42 21.52 23.95
C ASN A 48 -13.50 22.28 22.62
N GLN A 49 -12.37 22.46 21.93
CA GLN A 49 -12.32 23.09 20.61
C GLN A 49 -13.02 22.24 19.55
N VAL A 50 -12.85 20.91 19.64
CA VAL A 50 -13.58 19.97 18.77
C VAL A 50 -15.10 20.10 18.96
N ILE A 51 -15.58 20.19 20.22
CA ILE A 51 -17.02 20.39 20.49
C ILE A 51 -17.52 21.71 19.90
N ASP A 52 -16.73 22.78 19.99
CA ASP A 52 -17.09 24.08 19.38
C ASP A 52 -17.18 23.94 17.87
N ARG A 53 -16.22 23.28 17.23
CA ARG A 53 -16.21 23.04 15.79
C ARG A 53 -17.40 22.19 15.32
N LEU A 54 -17.74 21.13 16.08
CA LEU A 54 -18.93 20.31 15.79
C LEU A 54 -20.23 21.11 15.93
N ASN A 55 -20.27 22.09 16.85
CA ASN A 55 -21.42 22.97 16.98
C ASN A 55 -21.51 23.98 15.83
N GLU A 56 -20.38 24.53 15.36
CA GLU A 56 -20.34 25.41 14.16
C GLU A 56 -20.82 24.68 12.89
N GLN A 57 -20.55 23.38 12.82
CA GLN A 57 -21.02 22.52 11.73
C GLN A 57 -22.47 21.99 11.93
N GLU A 58 -23.16 22.48 12.93
CA GLU A 58 -24.53 22.08 13.30
C GLU A 58 -24.71 20.58 13.64
N LEU A 59 -23.62 19.85 13.83
CA LEU A 59 -23.63 18.43 14.18
C LEU A 59 -24.05 18.16 15.62
N VAL A 60 -23.72 19.10 16.52
CA VAL A 60 -24.12 19.02 17.92
C VAL A 60 -24.79 20.33 18.34
N ASN A 61 -25.78 20.25 19.22
CA ASN A 61 -26.41 21.40 19.82
C ASN A 61 -26.01 21.49 21.29
N ARG A 62 -26.05 22.70 21.86
CA ARG A 62 -25.77 22.96 23.27
C ARG A 62 -24.38 22.46 23.69
N PRO A 63 -23.31 23.05 23.13
CA PRO A 63 -21.92 22.64 23.38
C PRO A 63 -21.55 22.66 24.88
N LEU A 64 -22.14 23.54 25.68
CA LEU A 64 -21.89 23.61 27.12
C LEU A 64 -22.28 22.32 27.87
N ILE A 65 -23.35 21.64 27.44
CA ILE A 65 -23.78 20.36 28.04
C ILE A 65 -22.75 19.28 27.70
N LEU A 66 -22.28 19.22 26.44
CA LEU A 66 -21.23 18.27 26.03
C LEU A 66 -19.89 18.54 26.73
N LYS A 67 -19.48 19.82 26.84
CA LYS A 67 -18.28 20.20 27.59
C LYS A 67 -18.39 19.78 29.07
N GLY A 68 -19.55 19.97 29.69
CA GLY A 68 -19.82 19.48 31.04
C GLY A 68 -19.69 17.96 31.16
N TYR A 69 -20.29 17.22 30.23
CA TYR A 69 -20.18 15.76 30.15
C TYR A 69 -18.71 15.30 30.05
N VAL A 70 -17.95 15.86 29.12
CA VAL A 70 -16.53 15.55 28.90
C VAL A 70 -15.70 15.79 30.16
N LYS A 71 -15.94 16.92 30.86
CA LYS A 71 -15.26 17.28 32.11
C LYS A 71 -15.56 16.29 33.24
N VAL A 72 -16.81 15.89 33.40
CA VAL A 72 -17.25 14.94 34.45
C VAL A 72 -16.68 13.55 34.22
N PHE A 73 -16.70 13.06 32.99
CA PHE A 73 -16.25 11.71 32.65
C PHE A 73 -14.75 11.63 32.31
N LYS A 74 -13.99 12.74 32.55
CA LYS A 74 -12.52 12.82 32.35
C LYS A 74 -12.08 12.19 31.03
N ARG A 75 -12.77 12.53 29.92
CA ARG A 75 -12.37 12.07 28.59
C ARG A 75 -11.01 12.66 28.23
N SER A 76 -10.17 11.87 27.56
CA SER A 76 -8.81 12.27 27.19
C SER A 76 -8.80 13.52 26.32
N ASP A 77 -7.86 14.43 26.57
CA ASP A 77 -7.54 15.55 25.70
C ASP A 77 -6.57 15.14 24.58
N ASP A 78 -6.11 13.88 24.57
CA ASP A 78 -5.18 13.33 23.58
C ASP A 78 -5.94 12.87 22.32
N ILE A 79 -6.39 13.87 21.56
CA ILE A 79 -7.21 13.66 20.36
C ILE A 79 -6.29 13.43 19.16
N LYS A 80 -6.53 12.36 18.44
CA LYS A 80 -5.87 12.13 17.15
C LYS A 80 -6.49 13.00 16.08
N ALA A 81 -5.64 13.78 15.41
CA ALA A 81 -6.02 14.47 14.19
C ALA A 81 -6.35 13.46 13.09
N GLY A 82 -7.25 13.79 12.18
CA GLY A 82 -7.66 12.95 11.07
C GLY A 82 -9.16 13.02 10.81
N GLU A 83 -9.63 12.13 9.98
CA GLU A 83 -11.04 12.05 9.61
C GLU A 83 -11.78 11.01 10.46
N TYR A 84 -13.01 11.34 10.83
CA TYR A 84 -13.89 10.48 11.62
C TYR A 84 -15.18 10.23 10.84
N LEU A 85 -15.51 8.96 10.67
CA LEU A 85 -16.74 8.56 10.00
C LEU A 85 -17.91 8.65 10.97
N ILE A 86 -18.92 9.44 10.62
CA ILE A 86 -20.16 9.60 11.36
C ILE A 86 -21.35 9.15 10.53
N SER A 87 -22.33 8.54 11.17
CA SER A 87 -23.58 8.10 10.54
C SER A 87 -24.78 8.66 11.28
N LYS A 88 -25.94 8.63 10.62
CA LYS A 88 -27.23 9.03 11.20
C LYS A 88 -27.62 8.30 12.47
N THR A 89 -27.03 7.14 12.71
CA THR A 89 -27.27 6.34 13.94
C THR A 89 -26.40 6.76 15.12
N ASN A 90 -25.34 7.55 14.87
CA ASN A 90 -24.47 8.05 15.94
C ASN A 90 -25.19 9.16 16.71
N ASN A 91 -24.89 9.24 18.01
CA ASN A 91 -25.28 10.37 18.86
C ASN A 91 -24.05 11.15 19.34
N ALA A 92 -24.26 12.28 20.00
CA ALA A 92 -23.16 13.15 20.43
C ALA A 92 -22.17 12.43 21.38
N ILE A 93 -22.63 11.56 22.27
CA ILE A 93 -21.75 10.77 23.17
C ILE A 93 -20.87 9.81 22.37
N GLN A 94 -21.45 9.06 21.45
CA GLN A 94 -20.71 8.13 20.60
C GLN A 94 -19.68 8.84 19.72
N LEU A 95 -20.02 10.02 19.19
CA LEU A 95 -19.08 10.85 18.43
C LEU A 95 -17.91 11.29 19.29
N ILE A 96 -18.17 11.86 20.46
CA ILE A 96 -17.14 12.27 21.42
C ILE A 96 -16.28 11.08 21.86
N GLN A 97 -16.90 9.91 22.07
CA GLN A 97 -16.18 8.71 22.41
C GLN A 97 -15.23 8.28 21.28
N LYS A 98 -15.70 8.19 20.05
CA LYS A 98 -14.85 7.89 18.87
C LYS A 98 -13.65 8.83 18.78
N ILE A 99 -13.88 10.13 18.98
CA ILE A 99 -12.82 11.15 18.91
C ILE A 99 -11.83 10.96 20.07
N SER A 100 -12.31 10.76 21.30
CA SER A 100 -11.46 10.54 22.48
C SER A 100 -10.65 9.22 22.41
N GLU A 101 -11.18 8.20 21.77
CA GLU A 101 -10.50 6.92 21.54
C GLU A 101 -9.54 6.99 20.33
N GLY A 102 -9.59 8.08 19.57
CA GLY A 102 -8.81 8.22 18.35
C GLY A 102 -9.17 7.22 17.26
N SER A 103 -10.45 6.84 17.17
CA SER A 103 -11.00 5.95 16.15
C SER A 103 -11.13 6.66 14.80
N VAL A 104 -9.98 7.09 14.25
CA VAL A 104 -9.90 7.79 12.96
C VAL A 104 -10.26 6.87 11.79
N TYR A 105 -10.71 7.45 10.70
CA TYR A 105 -10.89 6.74 9.46
C TYR A 105 -9.53 6.45 8.80
N TYR A 106 -9.29 5.19 8.43
CA TYR A 106 -8.11 4.77 7.72
C TYR A 106 -8.40 4.66 6.23
N HIS A 107 -7.68 5.45 5.45
CA HIS A 107 -7.57 5.27 4.02
C HIS A 107 -6.64 4.10 3.70
N GLN A 108 -6.78 3.55 2.51
CA GLN A 108 -5.93 2.48 2.02
C GLN A 108 -5.27 2.87 0.70
N ILE A 109 -4.00 2.51 0.56
CA ILE A 109 -3.28 2.62 -0.68
C ILE A 109 -2.61 1.29 -0.99
N ARG A 110 -2.82 0.78 -2.20
CA ARG A 110 -2.24 -0.49 -2.64
C ARG A 110 -1.04 -0.24 -3.52
N LEU A 111 0.14 -0.67 -3.06
CA LEU A 111 1.33 -0.81 -3.87
C LEU A 111 1.24 -2.16 -4.57
N ARG A 112 1.18 -2.16 -5.90
CA ARG A 112 0.95 -3.38 -6.69
C ARG A 112 2.27 -4.09 -6.98
N GLU A 113 2.23 -5.42 -7.07
CA GLU A 113 3.33 -6.22 -7.55
C GLU A 113 3.72 -5.80 -8.97
N GLY A 114 5.02 -5.83 -9.27
CA GLY A 114 5.56 -5.45 -10.56
C GLY A 114 5.54 -3.95 -10.87
N SER A 115 4.92 -3.09 -10.04
CA SER A 115 4.93 -1.64 -10.26
C SER A 115 6.34 -1.07 -10.20
N THR A 116 6.62 -0.12 -11.07
CA THR A 116 7.85 0.68 -11.06
C THR A 116 7.77 1.83 -10.05
N ILE A 117 8.91 2.44 -9.74
CA ILE A 117 8.93 3.63 -8.86
C ILE A 117 8.20 4.82 -9.50
N ASN A 118 8.19 4.95 -10.83
CA ASN A 118 7.42 5.99 -11.51
C ASN A 118 5.92 5.80 -11.26
N GLU A 119 5.41 4.59 -11.44
CA GLU A 119 4.01 4.26 -11.15
C GLU A 119 3.63 4.50 -9.68
N LEU A 120 4.56 4.28 -8.73
CA LEU A 120 4.33 4.63 -7.33
C LEU A 120 4.26 6.13 -7.10
N ILE A 121 5.14 6.90 -7.73
CA ILE A 121 5.12 8.37 -7.67
C ILE A 121 3.77 8.88 -8.20
N ASP A 122 3.32 8.38 -9.34
CA ASP A 122 2.02 8.74 -9.92
C ASP A 122 0.84 8.34 -9.01
N LEU A 123 0.91 7.17 -8.39
CA LEU A 123 -0.08 6.73 -7.41
C LEU A 123 -0.18 7.70 -6.21
N PHE A 124 0.96 8.17 -5.69
CA PHE A 124 0.99 9.15 -4.61
C PHE A 124 0.57 10.55 -5.08
N LYS A 125 0.94 10.94 -6.31
CA LYS A 125 0.55 12.22 -6.92
C LYS A 125 -0.96 12.39 -6.94
N ASN A 126 -1.66 11.36 -7.32
CA ASN A 126 -3.13 11.34 -7.47
C ASN A 126 -3.87 11.07 -6.14
N ASN A 127 -3.19 11.10 -5.00
CA ASN A 127 -3.80 10.87 -3.70
C ASN A 127 -3.78 12.14 -2.84
N ASP A 128 -4.92 12.84 -2.76
CA ASP A 128 -5.04 14.13 -2.06
C ASP A 128 -5.03 14.01 -0.53
N ALA A 129 -5.32 12.83 0.02
CA ALA A 129 -5.29 12.62 1.46
C ALA A 129 -3.86 12.48 2.02
N LEU A 130 -2.86 12.22 1.17
CA LEU A 130 -1.46 12.13 1.57
C LEU A 130 -0.76 13.49 1.49
N LYS A 131 0.05 13.77 2.50
CA LYS A 131 0.93 14.94 2.50
C LYS A 131 2.12 14.69 1.59
N LYS A 132 2.32 15.60 0.65
CA LYS A 132 3.44 15.62 -0.31
C LYS A 132 4.27 16.88 -0.09
N ASP A 133 5.59 16.76 -0.13
CA ASP A 133 6.47 17.92 -0.17
C ASP A 133 6.64 18.42 -1.62
N LYS A 134 7.26 19.59 -1.81
CA LYS A 134 7.41 20.22 -3.14
C LYS A 134 8.23 19.38 -4.14
N ASN A 135 9.00 18.43 -3.65
CA ASN A 135 9.92 17.62 -4.45
C ASN A 135 9.67 16.13 -4.26
N PHE A 136 8.42 15.75 -3.98
CA PHE A 136 8.07 14.35 -3.72
C PHE A 136 8.29 13.43 -4.94
N GLU A 137 8.42 13.96 -6.15
CA GLU A 137 8.73 13.23 -7.37
C GLU A 137 10.25 12.99 -7.57
N ASP A 138 11.11 13.68 -6.82
CA ASP A 138 12.56 13.55 -6.92
C ASP A 138 13.06 12.26 -6.23
N LYS A 139 13.40 11.27 -7.03
CA LYS A 139 13.89 9.95 -6.56
C LYS A 139 15.13 10.06 -5.67
N ASN A 140 16.02 11.05 -5.91
CA ASN A 140 17.20 11.26 -5.08
C ASN A 140 16.81 11.77 -3.69
N LYS A 141 15.81 12.64 -3.61
CA LYS A 141 15.27 13.10 -2.31
C LYS A 141 14.52 12.00 -1.57
N ILE A 142 13.69 11.21 -2.27
CA ILE A 142 13.04 10.04 -1.67
C ILE A 142 14.12 9.13 -1.05
N ARG A 143 15.15 8.80 -1.82
CA ARG A 143 16.27 7.96 -1.38
C ARG A 143 16.97 8.53 -0.14
N SER A 144 17.34 9.81 -0.18
CA SER A 144 17.99 10.51 0.94
C SER A 144 17.11 10.55 2.19
N ASN A 145 15.82 10.86 2.04
CA ASN A 145 14.86 10.93 3.17
C ASN A 145 14.63 9.56 3.82
N LEU A 146 14.76 8.49 3.05
CA LEU A 146 14.66 7.11 3.56
C LEU A 146 15.99 6.56 4.10
N GLY A 147 17.10 7.30 3.93
CA GLY A 147 18.44 6.87 4.34
C GLY A 147 18.95 5.66 3.56
N LEU A 148 18.55 5.52 2.28
CA LEU A 148 18.92 4.37 1.45
C LEU A 148 20.21 4.66 0.67
N GLU A 149 21.28 3.91 0.97
CA GLU A 149 22.58 3.95 0.26
C GLU A 149 22.58 3.02 -0.94
N ILE A 150 21.68 3.26 -1.90
CA ILE A 150 21.48 2.44 -3.10
C ILE A 150 21.42 3.30 -4.36
N ASN A 151 21.69 2.73 -5.52
CA ASN A 151 21.66 3.47 -6.78
C ASN A 151 20.26 3.63 -7.39
N SER A 152 19.33 2.74 -7.06
CA SER A 152 17.96 2.73 -7.59
C SER A 152 16.96 2.41 -6.49
N LEU A 153 15.78 3.05 -6.57
CA LEU A 153 14.64 2.74 -5.70
C LEU A 153 13.79 1.56 -6.21
N GLU A 154 14.06 1.10 -7.44
CA GLU A 154 13.31 -0.02 -8.02
C GLU A 154 13.47 -1.30 -7.18
N GLY A 155 12.35 -1.97 -6.93
CA GLY A 155 12.32 -3.21 -6.16
C GLY A 155 12.47 -3.05 -4.64
N MET A 156 12.68 -1.83 -4.12
CA MET A 156 13.01 -1.60 -2.71
C MET A 156 11.81 -1.51 -1.77
N PHE A 157 10.60 -1.63 -2.29
CA PHE A 157 9.36 -1.52 -1.53
C PHE A 157 8.53 -2.78 -1.65
N HIS A 158 7.96 -3.25 -0.52
CA HIS A 158 7.11 -4.43 -0.53
C HIS A 158 5.72 -4.08 -1.05
N PRO A 159 5.21 -4.78 -2.09
CA PRO A 159 3.85 -4.60 -2.56
C PRO A 159 2.86 -5.13 -1.51
N ASP A 160 1.94 -4.26 -1.08
CA ASP A 160 0.88 -4.58 -0.12
C ASP A 160 -0.14 -3.43 -0.08
N THR A 161 -1.20 -3.61 0.70
CA THR A 161 -2.15 -2.55 1.04
C THR A 161 -1.77 -1.89 2.36
N TYR A 162 -1.47 -0.59 2.30
CA TYR A 162 -1.04 0.20 3.45
C TYR A 162 -2.16 1.10 3.93
N ASN A 163 -2.48 1.00 5.23
CA ASN A 163 -3.39 1.92 5.89
C ASN A 163 -2.65 3.22 6.26
N TYR A 164 -3.34 4.34 6.10
CA TYR A 164 -2.85 5.67 6.47
C TYR A 164 -4.02 6.56 6.87
N ILE A 165 -3.77 7.66 7.58
CA ILE A 165 -4.74 8.70 7.89
C ILE A 165 -4.49 9.93 7.03
N LYS A 166 -5.51 10.76 6.82
CA LYS A 166 -5.36 12.03 6.11
C LYS A 166 -4.27 12.88 6.75
N GLY A 167 -3.37 13.39 5.93
CA GLY A 167 -2.21 14.17 6.36
C GLY A 167 -0.96 13.36 6.71
N ASP A 168 -1.01 12.03 6.66
CA ASP A 168 0.20 11.20 6.72
C ASP A 168 1.08 11.46 5.50
N SER A 169 2.39 11.34 5.69
CA SER A 169 3.34 11.51 4.60
C SER A 169 3.42 10.26 3.72
N TYR A 170 3.50 10.45 2.40
CA TYR A 170 3.83 9.36 1.48
C TYR A 170 5.15 8.66 1.86
N LEU A 171 6.11 9.40 2.44
CA LEU A 171 7.39 8.84 2.92
C LEU A 171 7.19 7.85 4.07
N ASP A 172 6.19 8.03 4.93
CA ASP A 172 5.89 7.08 6.00
C ASP A 172 5.40 5.74 5.44
N ILE A 173 4.62 5.78 4.36
CA ILE A 173 4.19 4.58 3.64
C ILE A 173 5.39 3.89 3.01
N LEU A 174 6.24 4.62 2.28
CA LEU A 174 7.45 4.09 1.66
C LEU A 174 8.41 3.51 2.70
N LYS A 175 8.58 4.17 3.84
CA LYS A 175 9.43 3.67 4.94
C LYS A 175 8.91 2.36 5.51
N ARG A 176 7.61 2.26 5.80
CA ARG A 176 6.98 1.01 6.28
C ARG A 176 7.12 -0.11 5.26
N SER A 177 6.89 0.21 4.00
CA SER A 177 7.01 -0.73 2.88
C SER A 177 8.45 -1.22 2.70
N ASN A 178 9.43 -0.33 2.77
CA ASN A 178 10.85 -0.68 2.67
C ASN A 178 11.31 -1.55 3.85
N LEU A 179 10.96 -1.19 5.09
CA LEU A 179 11.29 -2.00 6.27
C LEU A 179 10.70 -3.41 6.18
N LYS A 180 9.44 -3.53 5.71
CA LYS A 180 8.81 -4.83 5.49
C LYS A 180 9.55 -5.62 4.40
N HIS A 181 9.90 -4.96 3.29
CA HIS A 181 10.65 -5.56 2.20
C HIS A 181 12.00 -6.11 2.67
N GLN A 182 12.79 -5.30 3.37
CA GLN A 182 14.09 -5.72 3.90
C GLN A 182 13.98 -6.92 4.84
N LYS A 183 13.00 -6.91 5.74
CA LYS A 183 12.75 -8.03 6.64
C LYS A 183 12.50 -9.33 5.87
N ILE A 184 11.54 -9.31 4.94
CA ILE A 184 11.18 -10.48 4.12
C ILE A 184 12.39 -10.97 3.30
N LEU A 185 13.09 -10.06 2.63
CA LEU A 185 14.24 -10.41 1.80
C LEU A 185 15.35 -11.08 2.62
N ASN A 186 15.66 -10.57 3.81
CA ASN A 186 16.68 -11.14 4.68
C ASN A 186 16.27 -12.52 5.22
N GLU A 187 15.03 -12.66 5.70
CA GLU A 187 14.49 -13.93 6.21
C GLU A 187 14.52 -15.03 5.13
N LEU A 188 14.10 -14.71 3.90
CA LEU A 188 14.11 -15.66 2.80
C LEU A 188 15.53 -15.94 2.29
N TRP A 189 16.42 -14.95 2.28
CA TRP A 189 17.81 -15.12 1.90
C TRP A 189 18.53 -16.11 2.81
N ASP A 190 18.29 -16.06 4.11
CA ASP A 190 18.90 -16.97 5.09
C ASP A 190 18.44 -18.43 4.90
N GLN A 191 17.22 -18.61 4.34
CA GLN A 191 16.62 -19.94 4.08
C GLN A 191 16.84 -20.45 2.65
N ARG A 192 17.66 -19.76 1.84
CA ARG A 192 17.88 -20.10 0.42
C ARG A 192 18.53 -21.46 0.21
N LYS A 193 18.25 -22.08 -0.92
CA LYS A 193 19.00 -23.26 -1.40
C LYS A 193 20.49 -22.93 -1.58
N ILE A 194 21.34 -23.88 -1.29
CA ILE A 194 22.79 -23.78 -1.50
C ILE A 194 23.09 -23.89 -3.01
N GLY A 195 24.14 -23.20 -3.48
CA GLY A 195 24.62 -23.28 -4.85
C GLY A 195 23.81 -22.47 -5.87
N LEU A 196 23.06 -21.48 -5.42
CA LEU A 196 22.44 -20.49 -6.31
C LEU A 196 23.52 -19.56 -6.90
N PRO A 197 23.31 -19.02 -8.12
CA PRO A 197 24.29 -18.18 -8.82
C PRO A 197 24.21 -16.71 -8.37
N PHE A 198 23.98 -16.42 -7.09
CA PHE A 198 23.88 -15.08 -6.53
C PHE A 198 24.96 -14.85 -5.47
N ASN A 199 25.62 -13.69 -5.52
CA ASN A 199 26.60 -13.27 -4.55
C ASN A 199 25.96 -12.66 -3.29
N ASN A 200 24.77 -12.08 -3.42
CA ASN A 200 24.04 -11.39 -2.35
C ASN A 200 22.53 -11.41 -2.62
N SER A 201 21.74 -11.00 -1.62
CA SER A 201 20.29 -10.95 -1.70
C SER A 201 19.76 -9.96 -2.76
N TYR A 202 20.51 -8.90 -3.07
CA TYR A 202 20.14 -7.93 -4.10
C TYR A 202 20.13 -8.53 -5.50
N GLU A 203 21.11 -9.39 -5.83
CA GLU A 203 21.12 -10.13 -7.10
C GLU A 203 19.92 -11.07 -7.23
N ALA A 204 19.54 -11.72 -6.14
CA ALA A 204 18.31 -12.53 -6.10
C ALA A 204 17.06 -11.66 -6.30
N LEU A 205 17.01 -10.48 -5.70
CA LEU A 205 15.93 -9.51 -5.88
C LEU A 205 15.80 -9.04 -7.33
N ILE A 206 16.93 -8.81 -8.01
CA ILE A 206 16.93 -8.46 -9.44
C ILE A 206 16.22 -9.54 -10.24
N LEU A 207 16.61 -10.81 -10.07
CA LEU A 207 15.94 -11.90 -10.80
C LEU A 207 14.48 -12.04 -10.39
N ALA A 208 14.15 -11.89 -9.11
CA ALA A 208 12.77 -11.95 -8.61
C ALA A 208 11.88 -10.89 -9.25
N SER A 209 12.41 -9.68 -9.51
CA SER A 209 11.65 -8.62 -10.19
C SER A 209 11.35 -8.94 -11.68
N ILE A 210 12.21 -9.72 -12.32
CA ILE A 210 11.97 -10.23 -13.66
C ILE A 210 10.87 -11.28 -13.62
N ILE A 211 10.98 -12.27 -12.73
CA ILE A 211 10.00 -13.35 -12.56
C ILE A 211 8.62 -12.81 -12.19
N GLU A 212 8.55 -11.75 -11.39
CA GLU A 212 7.28 -11.09 -11.05
C GLU A 212 6.47 -10.68 -12.27
N LYS A 213 7.15 -10.31 -13.36
CA LYS A 213 6.54 -9.86 -14.62
C LYS A 213 6.40 -10.94 -15.68
N GLU A 214 6.99 -12.13 -15.50
CA GLU A 214 6.94 -13.21 -16.50
C GLU A 214 5.66 -14.04 -16.39
N GLY A 215 5.21 -14.39 -15.17
CA GLY A 215 4.00 -15.19 -15.05
C GLY A 215 3.77 -15.81 -13.67
N THR A 216 2.76 -16.70 -13.61
CA THR A 216 2.28 -17.32 -12.37
C THR A 216 3.09 -18.54 -11.93
N GLU A 217 3.74 -19.25 -12.87
CA GLU A 217 4.54 -20.44 -12.60
C GLU A 217 5.96 -20.09 -12.09
N LYS A 218 6.01 -19.25 -11.06
CA LYS A 218 7.22 -18.55 -10.59
C LYS A 218 8.39 -19.49 -10.30
N LYS A 219 8.17 -20.63 -9.63
CA LYS A 219 9.25 -21.59 -9.28
C LYS A 219 9.85 -22.26 -10.51
N GLN A 220 9.03 -22.59 -11.50
CA GLN A 220 9.49 -23.20 -12.76
C GLN A 220 10.29 -22.19 -13.60
N ILE A 221 9.75 -20.98 -13.78
CA ILE A 221 10.42 -19.88 -14.48
C ILE A 221 11.75 -19.53 -13.78
N ALA A 222 11.76 -19.46 -12.45
CA ALA A 222 12.97 -19.26 -11.66
C ALA A 222 14.00 -20.37 -11.92
N GLY A 223 13.56 -21.62 -12.00
CA GLY A 223 14.40 -22.75 -12.34
C GLY A 223 15.11 -22.57 -13.68
N VAL A 224 14.37 -22.15 -14.72
CA VAL A 224 14.96 -21.86 -16.04
C VAL A 224 16.01 -20.76 -15.95
N PHE A 225 15.67 -19.61 -15.35
CA PHE A 225 16.60 -18.47 -15.28
C PHE A 225 17.85 -18.77 -14.41
N VAL A 226 17.70 -19.47 -13.30
CA VAL A 226 18.83 -19.88 -12.45
C VAL A 226 19.77 -20.82 -13.23
N ARG A 227 19.23 -21.76 -14.01
CA ARG A 227 20.05 -22.64 -14.88
C ARG A 227 20.76 -21.85 -15.97
N ARG A 228 20.04 -20.90 -16.65
CA ARG A 228 20.66 -20.01 -17.64
C ARG A 228 21.81 -19.19 -17.05
N LEU A 229 21.65 -18.62 -15.87
CA LEU A 229 22.71 -17.89 -15.19
C LEU A 229 23.95 -18.78 -14.92
N LYS A 230 23.74 -20.02 -14.41
CA LYS A 230 24.82 -20.98 -14.18
C LYS A 230 25.56 -21.35 -15.46
N LEU A 231 24.84 -21.46 -16.57
CA LEU A 231 25.39 -21.79 -17.89
C LEU A 231 25.91 -20.53 -18.64
N LYS A 232 25.87 -19.35 -18.02
CA LYS A 232 26.23 -18.07 -18.66
C LYS A 232 25.41 -17.77 -19.91
N MET A 233 24.18 -18.25 -19.98
CA MET A 233 23.23 -17.90 -21.03
C MET A 233 22.60 -16.54 -20.75
N LYS A 234 22.17 -15.85 -21.82
CA LYS A 234 21.36 -14.63 -21.70
C LYS A 234 19.98 -14.95 -21.15
N LEU A 235 19.39 -14.07 -20.33
CA LEU A 235 18.06 -14.31 -19.78
C LEU A 235 16.98 -14.16 -20.85
N GLN A 236 17.08 -13.20 -21.75
CA GLN A 236 16.14 -12.98 -22.87
C GLN A 236 14.70 -12.83 -22.41
N SER A 237 14.50 -11.91 -21.47
CA SER A 237 13.22 -11.62 -20.84
C SER A 237 12.63 -10.33 -21.41
N ASP A 238 11.43 -10.39 -21.97
CA ASP A 238 10.72 -9.25 -22.57
C ASP A 238 10.43 -8.13 -21.56
N PRO A 239 10.01 -8.39 -20.30
CA PRO A 239 9.83 -7.36 -19.28
C PRO A 239 11.03 -6.45 -19.09
N THR A 240 12.25 -6.96 -19.31
CA THR A 240 13.47 -6.14 -19.16
C THR A 240 13.64 -5.14 -20.31
N ILE A 241 13.17 -5.46 -21.52
CA ILE A 241 13.10 -4.53 -22.64
C ILE A 241 12.04 -3.46 -22.38
N ILE A 242 10.85 -3.88 -21.95
CA ILE A 242 9.75 -2.96 -21.62
C ILE A 242 10.20 -1.95 -20.57
N PHE A 243 10.87 -2.41 -19.51
CA PHE A 243 11.42 -1.52 -18.49
C PHE A 243 12.48 -0.56 -19.06
N ALA A 244 13.35 -1.04 -19.97
CA ALA A 244 14.38 -0.24 -20.60
C ALA A 244 13.82 0.85 -21.53
N LEU A 245 12.68 0.59 -22.18
CA LEU A 245 11.97 1.55 -23.02
C LEU A 245 11.20 2.59 -22.18
N GLY A 246 10.70 2.18 -21.00
CA GLY A 246 9.88 3.07 -20.16
C GLY A 246 8.69 3.64 -20.95
N ASP A 247 8.56 4.96 -20.99
CA ASP A 247 7.44 5.66 -21.64
C ASP A 247 7.45 5.53 -23.18
N GLU A 248 8.56 5.07 -23.79
CA GLU A 248 8.65 4.82 -25.23
C GLU A 248 8.00 3.48 -25.64
N TYR A 249 7.60 2.64 -24.68
CA TYR A 249 6.94 1.38 -24.98
C TYR A 249 5.50 1.60 -25.45
N ASP A 250 5.22 1.23 -26.69
CA ASP A 250 3.93 1.42 -27.37
C ASP A 250 3.01 0.19 -27.36
N GLY A 251 3.38 -0.86 -26.59
CA GLY A 251 2.60 -2.09 -26.47
C GLY A 251 3.15 -3.25 -27.31
N ASP A 252 4.18 -3.05 -28.15
CA ASP A 252 4.81 -4.07 -28.98
C ASP A 252 6.34 -4.04 -28.89
N ILE A 253 6.97 -5.22 -28.88
CA ILE A 253 8.43 -5.38 -28.87
C ILE A 253 8.94 -5.61 -30.28
N LYS A 254 9.55 -4.58 -30.86
CA LYS A 254 10.11 -4.61 -32.21
C LYS A 254 11.51 -5.24 -32.25
N SER A 255 11.92 -5.75 -33.40
CA SER A 255 13.28 -6.28 -33.61
C SER A 255 14.39 -5.28 -33.27
N SER A 256 14.15 -3.99 -33.43
CA SER A 256 15.06 -2.90 -33.00
C SER A 256 15.25 -2.87 -31.48
N HIS A 257 14.18 -3.11 -30.72
CA HIS A 257 14.20 -3.12 -29.26
C HIS A 257 15.02 -4.31 -28.74
N ILE A 258 14.88 -5.50 -29.35
CA ILE A 258 15.67 -6.70 -29.01
C ILE A 258 17.18 -6.43 -29.22
N LYS A 259 17.55 -5.67 -30.26
CA LYS A 259 18.95 -5.34 -30.58
C LYS A 259 19.48 -4.10 -29.85
N MET A 260 18.66 -3.41 -29.09
CA MET A 260 19.03 -2.18 -28.39
C MET A 260 20.15 -2.43 -27.38
N LYS A 261 21.19 -1.59 -27.44
CA LYS A 261 22.31 -1.62 -26.47
C LYS A 261 21.91 -0.88 -25.20
N HIS A 262 21.30 -1.59 -24.28
CA HIS A 262 20.85 -1.03 -23.01
C HIS A 262 21.21 -1.97 -21.84
N PRO A 263 21.68 -1.47 -20.67
CA PRO A 263 22.10 -2.31 -19.54
C PRO A 263 20.97 -3.18 -18.96
N TYR A 264 19.71 -2.82 -19.15
CA TYR A 264 18.57 -3.64 -18.75
C TYR A 264 18.10 -4.60 -19.85
N ASN A 265 18.60 -4.50 -21.10
CA ASN A 265 18.17 -5.42 -22.16
C ASN A 265 18.86 -6.78 -22.02
N THR A 266 18.17 -7.78 -21.47
CA THR A 266 18.70 -9.13 -21.25
C THR A 266 18.81 -9.98 -22.52
N TYR A 267 18.38 -9.47 -23.69
CA TYR A 267 18.73 -10.01 -25.01
C TYR A 267 20.11 -9.53 -25.47
N TYR A 268 20.54 -8.35 -24.98
CA TYR A 268 21.84 -7.79 -25.32
C TYR A 268 22.93 -8.18 -24.33
N ILE A 269 22.68 -7.98 -23.02
CA ILE A 269 23.63 -8.31 -21.95
C ILE A 269 23.64 -9.80 -21.61
N GLN A 270 24.72 -10.23 -20.95
CA GLN A 270 24.83 -11.54 -20.32
C GLN A 270 24.66 -11.36 -18.80
N GLY A 271 23.96 -12.29 -18.14
CA GLY A 271 23.72 -12.21 -16.70
C GLY A 271 22.56 -11.31 -16.30
N LEU A 272 22.58 -10.81 -15.07
CA LEU A 272 21.56 -9.95 -14.50
C LEU A 272 21.71 -8.49 -14.98
N PRO A 273 20.61 -7.74 -15.12
CA PRO A 273 20.66 -6.29 -15.29
C PRO A 273 21.17 -5.61 -14.00
N PRO A 274 21.49 -4.28 -14.06
CA PRO A 274 22.10 -3.57 -12.92
C PRO A 274 21.19 -3.38 -11.71
N GLY A 275 19.90 -3.63 -11.84
CA GLY A 275 18.93 -3.49 -10.75
C GLY A 275 17.57 -4.12 -11.06
N PRO A 276 16.67 -4.17 -10.07
CA PRO A 276 15.29 -4.64 -10.26
C PRO A 276 14.52 -3.79 -11.27
N ILE A 277 13.43 -4.34 -11.80
CA ILE A 277 12.55 -3.70 -12.80
C ILE A 277 11.13 -3.43 -12.28
N GLY A 278 10.92 -3.54 -10.99
CA GLY A 278 9.63 -3.28 -10.33
C GLY A 278 9.57 -3.88 -8.94
N LEU A 279 8.46 -3.64 -8.24
CA LEU A 279 8.18 -4.18 -6.91
C LEU A 279 8.01 -5.70 -6.96
N VAL A 280 8.52 -6.37 -5.93
CA VAL A 280 8.62 -7.82 -5.88
C VAL A 280 7.79 -8.39 -4.74
N SER A 281 6.91 -9.35 -5.04
CA SER A 281 6.19 -10.11 -4.03
C SER A 281 7.11 -11.11 -3.31
N GLU A 282 6.72 -11.49 -2.10
CA GLU A 282 7.39 -12.53 -1.32
C GLU A 282 7.49 -13.84 -2.11
N SER A 283 6.44 -14.22 -2.83
CA SER A 283 6.40 -15.45 -3.65
C SER A 283 7.42 -15.46 -4.79
N SER A 284 7.74 -14.31 -5.38
CA SER A 284 8.78 -14.21 -6.41
C SER A 284 10.19 -14.30 -5.82
N ILE A 285 10.41 -13.70 -4.65
CA ILE A 285 11.69 -13.85 -3.92
C ILE A 285 11.87 -15.32 -3.51
N GLU A 286 10.85 -15.95 -2.93
CA GLU A 286 10.89 -17.37 -2.55
C GLU A 286 11.16 -18.26 -3.76
N ALA A 287 10.53 -18.00 -4.91
CA ALA A 287 10.73 -18.78 -6.12
C ALA A 287 12.18 -18.75 -6.62
N VAL A 288 12.84 -17.59 -6.55
CA VAL A 288 14.25 -17.43 -6.94
C VAL A 288 15.19 -18.11 -5.96
N LEU A 289 14.87 -18.05 -4.67
CA LEU A 289 15.71 -18.63 -3.61
C LEU A 289 15.48 -20.12 -3.42
N ASN A 290 14.33 -20.64 -3.89
CA ASN A 290 13.96 -22.05 -3.89
C ASN A 290 13.39 -22.48 -5.25
N PRO A 291 14.18 -22.35 -6.35
CA PRO A 291 13.70 -22.65 -7.69
C PRO A 291 13.39 -24.13 -7.87
N GLU A 292 12.48 -24.41 -8.81
CA GLU A 292 12.18 -25.79 -9.19
C GLU A 292 13.39 -26.44 -9.87
N GLU A 293 13.68 -27.68 -9.48
CA GLU A 293 14.73 -28.49 -10.09
C GLU A 293 14.27 -29.00 -11.45
N GLY A 294 15.20 -29.39 -12.30
CA GLY A 294 14.93 -29.90 -13.66
C GLY A 294 16.00 -29.47 -14.64
N ASN A 295 15.76 -29.67 -15.91
CA ASN A 295 16.72 -29.42 -16.99
C ASN A 295 16.26 -28.31 -17.95
N SER A 296 15.00 -27.87 -17.86
CA SER A 296 14.43 -26.91 -18.82
C SER A 296 15.18 -25.61 -18.86
N LEU A 297 15.56 -25.17 -20.05
CA LEU A 297 16.30 -23.95 -20.36
C LEU A 297 15.44 -22.92 -21.09
N PHE A 298 14.26 -23.31 -21.55
CA PHE A 298 13.36 -22.48 -22.33
C PHE A 298 11.92 -22.61 -21.83
N PHE A 299 11.13 -21.59 -22.04
CA PHE A 299 9.68 -21.64 -21.85
C PHE A 299 8.99 -20.75 -22.88
N VAL A 300 7.75 -21.05 -23.20
CA VAL A 300 6.88 -20.29 -24.10
C VAL A 300 5.46 -20.28 -23.57
N SER A 301 4.78 -19.16 -23.65
CA SER A 301 3.38 -19.03 -23.23
C SER A 301 2.48 -19.91 -24.11
N LYS A 302 1.58 -20.69 -23.46
CA LYS A 302 0.51 -21.41 -24.15
C LYS A 302 -0.70 -20.53 -24.47
N GLY A 303 -0.74 -19.30 -23.89
CA GLY A 303 -1.81 -18.32 -24.07
C GLY A 303 -3.06 -18.54 -23.23
N ASP A 304 -3.02 -19.47 -22.32
CA ASP A 304 -4.02 -19.74 -21.28
C ASP A 304 -3.55 -19.29 -19.89
N GLY A 305 -2.44 -18.51 -19.82
CA GLY A 305 -1.80 -18.07 -18.60
C GLY A 305 -0.73 -19.05 -18.07
N THR A 306 -0.50 -20.19 -18.75
CA THR A 306 0.54 -21.15 -18.41
C THR A 306 1.62 -21.22 -19.49
N HIS A 307 2.73 -21.90 -19.18
CA HIS A 307 3.87 -22.05 -20.07
C HIS A 307 4.14 -23.52 -20.44
N TYR A 308 4.79 -23.71 -21.58
CA TYR A 308 5.42 -24.95 -21.95
C TYR A 308 6.92 -24.80 -21.73
N PHE A 309 7.49 -25.71 -20.95
CA PHE A 309 8.92 -25.74 -20.62
C PHE A 309 9.64 -26.79 -21.48
N SER A 310 10.83 -26.46 -21.96
CA SER A 310 11.64 -27.33 -22.83
C SER A 310 13.12 -27.28 -22.46
N ASP A 311 13.80 -28.40 -22.65
CA ASP A 311 15.20 -28.56 -22.29
C ASP A 311 16.11 -28.10 -23.44
N THR A 312 15.66 -28.26 -24.68
CA THR A 312 16.43 -27.93 -25.88
C THR A 312 15.81 -26.81 -26.69
N LEU A 313 16.65 -26.11 -27.49
CA LEU A 313 16.18 -25.08 -28.42
C LEU A 313 15.27 -25.65 -29.50
N GLU A 314 15.49 -26.91 -29.93
CA GLU A 314 14.67 -27.57 -30.94
C GLU A 314 13.24 -27.77 -30.43
N GLU A 315 13.07 -28.33 -29.22
CA GLU A 315 11.78 -28.46 -28.54
C GLU A 315 11.09 -27.12 -28.35
N HIS A 316 11.86 -26.10 -27.94
CA HIS A 316 11.33 -24.75 -27.77
C HIS A 316 10.79 -24.19 -29.11
N ASN A 317 11.54 -24.31 -30.20
CA ASN A 317 11.10 -23.86 -31.52
C ASN A 317 9.82 -24.58 -31.99
N GLN A 318 9.72 -25.89 -31.74
CA GLN A 318 8.49 -26.64 -32.01
C GLN A 318 7.31 -26.14 -31.17
N ALA A 319 7.55 -25.83 -29.88
CA ALA A 319 6.53 -25.27 -29.00
C ALA A 319 6.10 -23.85 -29.44
N VAL A 320 7.03 -22.99 -29.85
CA VAL A 320 6.73 -21.68 -30.43
C VAL A 320 5.83 -21.80 -31.67
N GLN A 321 6.17 -22.71 -32.59
CA GLN A 321 5.33 -22.99 -33.77
C GLN A 321 3.91 -23.39 -33.31
N ARG A 322 3.81 -24.31 -32.35
CA ARG A 322 2.54 -24.85 -31.87
C ARG A 322 1.67 -23.81 -31.14
N PHE A 323 2.26 -23.04 -30.26
CA PHE A 323 1.51 -22.20 -29.31
C PHE A 323 1.40 -20.73 -29.71
N LEU A 324 2.31 -20.19 -30.52
CA LEU A 324 2.30 -18.80 -30.93
C LEU A 324 1.94 -18.59 -32.40
N LEU A 325 2.50 -19.39 -33.31
CA LEU A 325 2.35 -19.15 -34.74
C LEU A 325 1.15 -19.88 -35.37
N ASN A 326 0.76 -21.06 -34.88
CA ASN A 326 -0.36 -21.84 -35.40
C ASN A 326 -1.67 -21.61 -34.60
N ARG A 327 -1.81 -20.46 -33.92
CA ARG A 327 -3.11 -20.06 -33.37
C ARG A 327 -3.98 -19.53 -34.50
N GLN A 328 -4.82 -20.42 -35.07
CA GLN A 328 -5.98 -20.05 -35.86
C GLN A 328 -7.22 -20.00 -34.98
#